data_1f416dcb3158bd14ccf6491e886399fa
#
_entry.id   1f416dcb3158bd14ccf6491e886399fa
#
_cell.length_a   1.000
_cell.length_b   1.000
_cell.length_c   1.000
_cell.angle_alpha   90.00
_cell.angle_beta   90.00
_cell.angle_gamma   90.00
#
_symmetry.space_group_name_H-M   'P 1'
#
loop_
_entity.id
_entity.type
_entity.pdbx_description
1 polymer ?
#
loop_
_entity_poly.entity_id
_entity_poly.type
_entity_poly.pdbx_seq_one_letter_code
_entity_poly.pdbx_strand_id
1 'polypeptide(L)'
;MLFIAAIIWGSAFLFQKMGMDYIGPFTFGAFRFLLGALVIFAFACVLDGVRRKKQQGFGDGIMSWKDRKLVKGGLAIGAANFVACSLQQIGIMYTTVGKAGFITAMDIVVVPFFLVLLRRKVHGLTWAGVVVATFGMYLL
;
A
#
# COMPACT_ATOMS: atom_id res chain seq x y z
N MET A 1 -12.44 -7.90 -9.85
CA MET A 1 -11.10 -7.70 -9.27
C MET A 1 -11.11 -6.71 -8.10
N LEU A 2 -11.62 -5.48 -8.26
CA LEU A 2 -11.64 -4.46 -7.19
C LEU A 2 -12.42 -4.87 -5.94
N PHE A 3 -13.55 -5.57 -6.09
CA PHE A 3 -14.36 -6.03 -4.97
C PHE A 3 -13.62 -7.05 -4.09
N ILE A 4 -12.90 -7.98 -4.71
CA ILE A 4 -12.06 -8.96 -3.99
C ILE A 4 -10.94 -8.24 -3.23
N ALA A 5 -10.29 -7.26 -3.86
CA ALA A 5 -9.25 -6.47 -3.21
C ALA A 5 -9.80 -5.68 -2.01
N ALA A 6 -11.02 -5.14 -2.11
CA ALA A 6 -11.68 -4.43 -1.02
C ALA A 6 -12.00 -5.35 0.17
N ILE A 7 -12.48 -6.59 -0.08
CA ILE A 7 -12.73 -7.57 0.96
C ILE A 7 -11.43 -7.97 1.66
N ILE A 8 -10.37 -8.25 0.88
CA ILE A 8 -9.06 -8.62 1.43
C ILE A 8 -8.50 -7.47 2.27
N TRP A 9 -8.58 -6.24 1.78
CA TRP A 9 -8.07 -5.09 2.51
C TRP A 9 -8.87 -4.78 3.77
N GLY A 10 -10.20 -4.83 3.69
CA GLY A 10 -11.08 -4.63 4.85
C GLY A 10 -10.86 -5.68 5.94
N SER A 11 -10.71 -6.96 5.57
CA SER A 11 -10.39 -8.03 6.51
C SER A 11 -9.00 -7.87 7.14
N ALA A 12 -8.04 -7.30 6.42
CA ALA A 12 -6.69 -7.06 6.92
C ALA A 12 -6.67 -6.15 8.17
N PHE A 13 -7.54 -5.14 8.25
CA PHE A 13 -7.66 -4.28 9.44
C PHE A 13 -8.11 -5.06 10.68
N LEU A 14 -9.05 -5.99 10.50
CA LEU A 14 -9.54 -6.83 11.59
C LEU A 14 -8.43 -7.75 12.12
N PHE A 15 -7.77 -8.48 11.22
CA PHE A 15 -6.64 -9.34 11.59
C PHE A 15 -5.48 -8.56 12.18
N GLN A 16 -5.22 -7.35 11.68
CA GLN A 16 -4.18 -6.48 12.21
C GLN A 16 -4.48 -6.10 13.66
N LYS A 17 -5.71 -5.71 13.98
CA LYS A 17 -6.10 -5.36 15.35
C LYS A 17 -5.99 -6.58 16.28
N MET A 18 -6.54 -7.70 15.88
CA MET A 18 -6.45 -8.95 16.68
C MET A 18 -5.00 -9.39 16.89
N GLY A 19 -4.16 -9.29 15.87
CA GLY A 19 -2.74 -9.67 15.98
C GLY A 19 -1.94 -8.75 16.90
N MET A 20 -2.25 -7.46 16.92
CA MET A 20 -1.57 -6.49 17.79
C MET A 20 -1.91 -6.67 19.27
N ASP A 21 -3.09 -7.21 19.60
CA ASP A 21 -3.49 -7.51 20.98
C ASP A 21 -2.61 -8.60 21.61
N TYR A 22 -2.02 -9.48 20.78
CA TYR A 22 -1.18 -10.60 21.26
C TYR A 22 0.33 -10.30 21.21
N ILE A 23 0.82 -9.56 20.20
CA ILE A 23 2.26 -9.49 19.88
C ILE A 23 2.80 -8.05 19.99
N GLY A 24 1.93 -7.08 20.15
CA GLY A 24 2.28 -5.66 20.10
C GLY A 24 2.47 -5.11 18.67
N PRO A 25 2.28 -3.79 18.48
CA PRO A 25 2.17 -3.18 17.17
C PRO A 25 3.46 -3.24 16.36
N PHE A 26 4.60 -2.98 16.99
CA PHE A 26 5.90 -2.94 16.30
C PHE A 26 6.37 -4.33 15.86
N THR A 27 6.19 -5.33 16.71
CA THR A 27 6.56 -6.72 16.41
C THR A 27 5.69 -7.26 15.28
N PHE A 28 4.38 -7.04 15.35
CA PHE A 28 3.45 -7.42 14.28
C PHE A 28 3.82 -6.75 12.96
N GLY A 29 4.12 -5.44 12.98
CA GLY A 29 4.58 -4.68 11.82
C GLY A 29 5.85 -5.23 11.21
N ALA A 30 6.86 -5.52 12.04
CA ALA A 30 8.13 -6.08 11.59
C ALA A 30 7.95 -7.42 10.88
N PHE A 31 7.17 -8.35 11.46
CA PHE A 31 6.86 -9.64 10.82
C PHE A 31 6.13 -9.46 9.50
N ARG A 32 5.13 -8.57 9.44
CA ARG A 32 4.38 -8.30 8.22
C ARG A 32 5.26 -7.76 7.10
N PHE A 33 6.12 -6.79 7.40
CA PHE A 33 7.04 -6.23 6.41
C PHE A 33 8.10 -7.23 5.97
N LEU A 34 8.62 -8.06 6.89
CA LEU A 34 9.61 -9.09 6.59
C LEU A 34 9.03 -10.15 5.66
N LEU A 35 7.85 -10.68 6.00
CA LEU A 35 7.16 -11.66 5.16
C LEU A 35 6.81 -11.08 3.79
N GLY A 36 6.29 -9.84 3.74
CA GLY A 36 5.99 -9.16 2.48
C GLY A 36 7.23 -8.96 1.62
N ALA A 37 8.35 -8.54 2.22
CA ALA A 37 9.62 -8.38 1.51
C ALA A 37 10.15 -9.71 0.95
N LEU A 38 10.07 -10.79 1.73
CA LEU A 38 10.47 -12.12 1.28
C LEU A 38 9.64 -12.62 0.10
N VAL A 39 8.32 -12.45 0.15
CA VAL A 39 7.42 -12.86 -0.94
C VAL A 39 7.70 -12.06 -2.20
N ILE A 40 7.81 -10.71 -2.09
CA ILE A 40 8.10 -9.85 -3.23
C ILE A 40 9.48 -10.16 -3.82
N PHE A 41 10.48 -10.39 -2.96
CA PHE A 41 11.82 -10.76 -3.40
C PHE A 41 11.83 -12.08 -4.15
N ALA A 42 11.20 -13.12 -3.59
CA ALA A 42 11.08 -14.41 -4.26
C ALA A 42 10.37 -14.30 -5.63
N PHE A 43 9.26 -13.55 -5.67
CA PHE A 43 8.51 -13.30 -6.90
C PHE A 43 9.33 -12.53 -7.94
N ALA A 44 10.08 -11.52 -7.52
CA ALA A 44 10.99 -10.76 -8.40
C ALA A 44 12.09 -11.66 -8.98
N CYS A 45 12.70 -12.55 -8.17
CA CYS A 45 13.69 -13.50 -8.64
C CYS A 45 13.13 -14.49 -9.67
N VAL A 46 11.91 -14.98 -9.44
CA VAL A 46 11.23 -15.88 -10.38
C VAL A 46 10.93 -15.15 -11.70
N LEU A 47 10.40 -13.94 -11.63
CA LEU A 47 10.12 -13.13 -12.83
C LEU A 47 11.38 -12.81 -13.62
N ASP A 48 12.49 -12.46 -12.94
CA ASP A 48 13.78 -12.23 -13.59
C ASP A 48 14.29 -13.50 -14.28
N GLY A 49 14.15 -14.66 -13.63
CA GLY A 49 14.50 -15.95 -14.22
C GLY A 49 13.70 -16.28 -15.48
N VAL A 50 12.39 -16.05 -15.44
CA VAL A 50 11.49 -16.28 -16.58
C VAL A 50 11.78 -15.31 -17.73
N ARG A 51 12.00 -14.02 -17.42
CA ARG A 51 12.32 -13.00 -18.44
C ARG A 51 13.68 -13.24 -19.10
N ARG A 52 14.71 -13.61 -18.32
CA ARG A 52 16.02 -13.96 -18.90
C ARG A 52 15.96 -15.14 -19.87
N LYS A 53 15.07 -16.12 -19.61
CA LYS A 53 14.84 -17.24 -20.53
C LYS A 53 14.10 -16.83 -21.81
N LYS A 54 13.25 -15.79 -21.77
CA LYS A 54 12.40 -15.36 -22.90
C LYS A 54 13.03 -14.28 -23.76
N GLN A 55 14.00 -13.52 -23.25
CA GLN A 55 14.76 -12.49 -23.96
C GLN A 55 16.24 -12.91 -24.06
N GLN A 56 16.57 -13.68 -25.07
CA GLN A 56 17.94 -13.75 -25.57
C GLN A 56 18.27 -12.39 -26.23
N GLY A 57 18.85 -11.49 -25.49
CA GLY A 57 19.41 -10.24 -25.99
C GLY A 57 18.62 -8.99 -25.61
N PHE A 58 18.98 -8.44 -24.57
CA PHE A 58 19.06 -7.05 -24.17
C PHE A 58 18.92 -6.93 -22.64
N GLY A 59 19.97 -6.44 -22.06
CA GLY A 59 20.28 -6.42 -20.66
C GLY A 59 19.26 -5.73 -19.76
N ASP A 60 19.54 -5.80 -18.52
CA ASP A 60 18.93 -5.27 -17.32
C ASP A 60 17.65 -6.03 -16.87
N GLY A 61 17.90 -6.99 -15.95
CA GLY A 61 16.84 -7.60 -15.15
C GLY A 61 16.04 -6.54 -14.38
N ILE A 62 14.81 -6.89 -13.97
CA ILE A 62 13.92 -6.02 -13.19
C ILE A 62 14.65 -5.46 -11.94
N MET A 63 15.65 -6.16 -11.45
CA MET A 63 16.41 -5.86 -10.26
C MET A 63 17.81 -5.35 -10.62
N SER A 64 17.87 -4.13 -11.17
CA SER A 64 19.14 -3.44 -11.36
C SER A 64 19.59 -2.77 -10.07
N TRP A 65 20.18 -3.53 -9.17
CA TRP A 65 20.80 -3.03 -7.94
C TRP A 65 21.93 -2.01 -8.19
N LYS A 66 22.40 -1.88 -9.42
CA LYS A 66 23.42 -0.90 -9.84
C LYS A 66 22.88 0.50 -10.04
N ASP A 67 21.57 0.64 -10.22
CA ASP A 67 20.98 1.98 -10.42
C ASP A 67 20.76 2.66 -9.08
N ARG A 68 21.71 3.54 -8.71
CA ARG A 68 21.65 4.34 -7.47
C ARG A 68 20.36 5.16 -7.35
N LYS A 69 19.76 5.57 -8.46
CA LYS A 69 18.51 6.34 -8.46
C LYS A 69 17.34 5.46 -8.04
N LEU A 70 17.30 4.23 -8.54
CA LEU A 70 16.27 3.25 -8.18
C LEU A 70 16.35 2.87 -6.69
N VAL A 71 17.56 2.59 -6.20
CA VAL A 71 17.78 2.22 -4.80
C VAL A 71 17.45 3.39 -3.86
N LYS A 72 17.89 4.60 -4.17
CA LYS A 72 17.58 5.79 -3.36
C LYS A 72 16.08 6.09 -3.37
N GLY A 73 15.41 6.01 -4.52
CA GLY A 73 13.97 6.18 -4.63
C GLY A 73 13.20 5.12 -3.85
N GLY A 74 13.59 3.86 -3.98
CA GLY A 74 13.00 2.75 -3.23
C GLY A 74 13.18 2.91 -1.72
N LEU A 75 14.37 3.32 -1.26
CA LEU A 75 14.64 3.56 0.15
C LEU A 75 13.80 4.73 0.70
N ALA A 76 13.69 5.83 -0.05
CA ALA A 76 12.90 6.99 0.36
C ALA A 76 11.40 6.64 0.47
N ILE A 77 10.85 5.95 -0.54
CA ILE A 77 9.45 5.49 -0.53
C ILE A 77 9.22 4.46 0.59
N GLY A 78 10.15 3.52 0.76
CA GLY A 78 10.08 2.51 1.81
C GLY A 78 10.10 3.12 3.21
N ALA A 79 10.97 4.10 3.45
CA ALA A 79 11.04 4.82 4.72
C ALA A 79 9.75 5.61 5.00
N ALA A 80 9.24 6.34 4.02
CA ALA A 80 7.96 7.06 4.14
C ALA A 80 6.80 6.12 4.44
N ASN A 81 6.73 4.99 3.72
CA ASN A 81 5.70 3.98 3.94
C ASN A 81 5.82 3.32 5.32
N PHE A 82 7.04 3.05 5.80
CA PHE A 82 7.28 2.52 7.14
C PHE A 82 6.76 3.47 8.22
N VAL A 83 7.06 4.76 8.12
CA VAL A 83 6.57 5.79 9.06
C VAL A 83 5.04 5.85 9.02
N ALA A 84 4.44 5.92 7.83
CA ALA A 84 2.99 5.98 7.66
C ALA A 84 2.29 4.76 8.27
N CYS A 85 2.78 3.55 7.98
CA CYS A 85 2.23 2.32 8.53
C CYS A 85 2.42 2.20 10.04
N SER A 86 3.54 2.67 10.59
CA SER A 86 3.78 2.67 12.03
C SER A 86 2.82 3.61 12.75
N LEU A 87 2.60 4.81 12.24
CA LEU A 87 1.62 5.76 12.77
C LEU A 87 0.20 5.21 12.65
N GLN A 88 -0.14 4.59 11.54
CA GLN A 88 -1.44 3.94 11.35
C GLN A 88 -1.66 2.80 12.36
N GLN A 89 -0.65 1.98 12.60
CA GLN A 89 -0.73 0.90 13.59
C GLN A 89 -0.98 1.42 15.00
N ILE A 90 -0.24 2.45 15.40
CA ILE A 90 -0.47 3.10 16.69
C ILE A 90 -1.89 3.68 16.75
N GLY A 91 -2.35 4.33 15.68
CA GLY A 91 -3.71 4.86 15.59
C GLY A 91 -4.80 3.79 15.77
N ILE A 92 -4.63 2.62 15.18
CA ILE A 92 -5.60 1.51 15.28
C ILE A 92 -5.70 0.97 16.72
N MET A 93 -4.64 1.05 17.52
CA MET A 93 -4.70 0.63 18.93
C MET A 93 -5.67 1.48 19.75
N TYR A 94 -5.73 2.78 19.48
CA TYR A 94 -6.53 3.74 20.23
C TYR A 94 -7.92 4.00 19.64
N THR A 95 -8.29 3.30 18.54
CA THR A 95 -9.55 3.51 17.85
C THR A 95 -10.23 2.20 17.48
N THR A 96 -11.47 2.28 17.01
CA THR A 96 -12.19 1.11 16.49
C THR A 96 -11.76 0.82 15.05
N VAL A 97 -11.84 -0.45 14.63
CA VAL A 97 -11.51 -0.88 13.26
C VAL A 97 -12.32 -0.10 12.22
N GLY A 98 -13.61 0.16 12.50
CA GLY A 98 -14.47 0.93 11.60
C GLY A 98 -13.99 2.37 11.43
N LYS A 99 -13.64 3.06 12.52
CA LYS A 99 -13.10 4.44 12.44
C LYS A 99 -11.75 4.49 11.71
N ALA A 100 -10.87 3.52 11.95
CA ALA A 100 -9.59 3.43 11.24
C ALA A 100 -9.80 3.19 9.73
N GLY A 101 -10.72 2.29 9.37
CA GLY A 101 -11.09 2.04 7.98
C GLY A 101 -11.68 3.28 7.30
N PHE A 102 -12.57 4.00 8.00
CA PHE A 102 -13.15 5.26 7.50
C PHE A 102 -12.07 6.32 7.22
N ILE A 103 -11.16 6.55 8.17
CA ILE A 103 -10.07 7.52 8.01
C ILE A 103 -9.15 7.11 6.85
N THR A 104 -8.83 5.83 6.73
CA THR A 104 -8.00 5.34 5.61
C THR A 104 -8.73 5.50 4.27
N ALA A 105 -10.03 5.27 4.23
CA ALA A 105 -10.83 5.45 3.01
C ALA A 105 -10.91 6.93 2.56
N MET A 106 -10.63 7.90 3.44
CA MET A 106 -10.52 9.31 3.06
C MET A 106 -9.41 9.59 2.04
N ASP A 107 -8.45 8.68 1.88
CA ASP A 107 -7.42 8.77 0.83
C ASP A 107 -8.05 8.93 -0.57
N ILE A 108 -9.23 8.35 -0.79
CA ILE A 108 -9.97 8.46 -2.05
C ILE A 108 -10.31 9.92 -2.37
N VAL A 109 -10.54 10.75 -1.35
CA VAL A 109 -10.83 12.19 -1.49
C VAL A 109 -9.52 12.99 -1.54
N VAL A 110 -8.58 12.66 -0.67
CA VAL A 110 -7.34 13.41 -0.47
C VAL A 110 -6.42 13.32 -1.69
N VAL A 111 -6.31 12.15 -2.31
CA VAL A 111 -5.42 11.94 -3.47
C VAL A 111 -5.81 12.82 -4.68
N PRO A 112 -7.06 12.85 -5.16
CA PRO A 112 -7.45 13.76 -6.24
C PRO A 112 -7.25 15.23 -5.91
N PHE A 113 -7.49 15.62 -4.64
CA PHE A 113 -7.26 16.97 -4.18
C PHE A 113 -5.79 17.39 -4.32
N PHE A 114 -4.86 16.53 -3.88
CA PHE A 114 -3.42 16.77 -4.06
C PHE A 114 -3.01 16.80 -5.53
N LEU A 115 -3.61 15.97 -6.39
CA LEU A 115 -3.32 16.00 -7.83
C LEU A 115 -3.73 17.32 -8.46
N VAL A 116 -4.87 17.90 -8.07
CA VAL A 116 -5.30 19.23 -8.51
C VAL A 116 -4.33 20.31 -8.01
N LEU A 117 -3.90 20.24 -6.75
CA LEU A 117 -2.95 21.18 -6.17
C LEU A 117 -1.60 21.13 -6.91
N LEU A 118 -1.19 19.95 -7.36
CA LEU A 118 0.00 19.75 -8.22
C LEU A 118 -0.25 20.09 -9.70
N ARG A 119 -1.36 20.75 -10.00
CA ARG A 119 -1.77 21.15 -11.37
C ARG A 119 -1.85 19.99 -12.37
N ARG A 120 -2.08 18.76 -11.89
CA ARG A 120 -2.35 17.61 -12.75
C ARG A 120 -3.82 17.57 -13.14
N LYS A 121 -4.09 17.28 -14.41
CA LYS A 121 -5.47 17.14 -14.89
C LYS A 121 -6.10 15.89 -14.29
N VAL A 122 -7.15 16.06 -13.49
CA VAL A 122 -7.96 14.97 -12.94
C VAL A 122 -9.20 14.81 -13.80
N HIS A 123 -9.48 13.58 -14.24
CA HIS A 123 -10.62 13.30 -15.11
C HIS A 123 -11.93 13.51 -14.34
N GLY A 124 -12.97 14.04 -14.99
CA GLY A 124 -14.26 14.31 -14.35
C GLY A 124 -14.91 13.08 -13.71
N LEU A 125 -14.66 11.89 -14.28
CA LEU A 125 -15.12 10.61 -13.73
C LEU A 125 -14.53 10.31 -12.35
N THR A 126 -13.32 10.79 -12.07
CA THR A 126 -12.68 10.63 -10.74
C THR A 126 -13.46 11.42 -9.68
N TRP A 127 -13.94 12.60 -10.00
CA TRP A 127 -14.77 13.40 -9.09
C TRP A 127 -16.12 12.75 -8.81
N ALA A 128 -16.75 12.15 -9.82
CA ALA A 128 -17.97 11.36 -9.63
C ALA A 128 -17.72 10.18 -8.66
N GLY A 129 -16.58 9.48 -8.84
CA GLY A 129 -16.16 8.41 -7.93
C GLY A 129 -15.94 8.89 -6.49
N VAL A 130 -15.32 10.05 -6.30
CA VAL A 130 -15.14 10.68 -4.98
C VAL A 130 -16.46 10.96 -4.29
N VAL A 131 -17.44 11.54 -5.01
CA VAL A 131 -18.77 11.85 -4.45
C VAL A 131 -19.47 10.56 -4.02
N VAL A 132 -19.49 9.54 -4.87
CA VAL A 132 -20.11 8.23 -4.56
C VAL A 132 -19.44 7.57 -3.37
N ALA A 133 -18.10 7.58 -3.32
CA ALA A 133 -17.33 7.01 -2.22
C ALA A 133 -17.58 7.75 -0.89
N THR A 134 -17.62 9.09 -0.93
CA THR A 134 -17.91 9.91 0.25
C THR A 134 -19.32 9.65 0.78
N PHE A 135 -20.29 9.52 -0.12
CA PHE A 135 -21.65 9.17 0.26
C PHE A 135 -21.74 7.76 0.85
N GLY A 136 -21.03 6.78 0.26
CA GLY A 136 -20.93 5.43 0.81
C GLY A 136 -20.29 5.41 2.20
N MET A 137 -19.26 6.22 2.44
CA MET A 137 -18.62 6.37 3.75
C MET A 137 -19.56 7.02 4.79
N TYR A 138 -20.42 7.92 4.36
CA TYR A 138 -21.40 8.56 5.25
C TYR A 138 -22.49 7.58 5.74
N LEU A 139 -22.81 6.57 4.92
CA LEU A 139 -23.79 5.54 5.26
C LEU A 139 -23.22 4.41 6.16
N LEU A 140 -21.92 4.35 6.37
CA LEU A 140 -21.22 3.35 7.17
C LEU A 140 -21.13 3.77 8.64
#